data_3ce42e51ca0ae28a2edcc5407639fa7d
#
_entry.id   3ce42e51ca0ae28a2edcc5407639fa7d
#
_cell.length_a   1.000
_cell.length_b   1.000
_cell.length_c   1.000
_cell.angle_alpha   90.00
_cell.angle_beta   90.00
_cell.angle_gamma   90.00
#
_symmetry.space_group_name_H-M   'P 1'
#
loop_
_entity.id
_entity.type
_entity.pdbx_description
1 polymer ?
#
loop_
_entity_poly.entity_id
_entity_poly.type
_entity_poly.pdbx_seq_one_letter_code
_entity_poly.pdbx_strand_id
1 'polypeptide(L)'
;MRSLFGALVLSVLFCDANSGAQSQASSNDDAVQRLYTEAKAAEASGDFATAVARYESLLQIAPRLAPAYNNLGALYVQVHEFKKASVVLEKGLKIDPRMSSASALLGISLYELGDYSSAKPRLEVALRNNPKDDHAELFLANDLIKLGELNSAAAHLQQLVNRQPKNQELWYLLGKVHMKLSEQALAMLNELDPDSVWVYQISGEIMESMKNYEGALVQYKKAVALAPKQPGIHYLLGNAYWSLASWDNAAREFQAEIANDPSNCTAQWKIGNTMLEQRADPATALSNIDKALALCPSLAQARADRGRALLRMDRNEEAVTDLRAAEKISPEEPSIHFLLGQALRSLGRPAEAKVEMDIFTKLEENARAAKAERARQVLENRTVASPNP
;
A
#
# COMPACT_ATOMS: atom_id res chain seq x y z
N MET A 1 -0.54 -24.81 -1.84
CA MET A 1 -1.37 -24.18 -2.89
C MET A 1 -2.00 -25.29 -3.74
N ARG A 2 -3.32 -25.42 -3.70
CA ARG A 2 -4.05 -26.47 -4.46
C ARG A 2 -4.63 -25.82 -5.71
N SER A 3 -4.23 -26.33 -6.88
CA SER A 3 -4.67 -25.88 -8.20
C SER A 3 -6.10 -26.33 -8.51
N LEU A 4 -6.93 -25.39 -8.94
CA LEU A 4 -8.22 -25.63 -9.58
C LEU A 4 -8.02 -25.55 -11.11
N PHE A 5 -7.98 -26.70 -11.78
CA PHE A 5 -8.09 -26.77 -13.24
C PHE A 5 -9.41 -27.45 -13.60
N GLY A 6 -10.30 -26.69 -14.23
CA GLY A 6 -11.56 -27.20 -14.76
C GLY A 6 -11.37 -27.93 -16.10
N ALA A 7 -12.01 -29.06 -16.23
CA ALA A 7 -12.02 -29.90 -17.43
C ALA A 7 -12.91 -29.29 -18.52
N LEU A 8 -12.38 -29.12 -19.74
CA LEU A 8 -13.13 -28.81 -20.95
C LEU A 8 -13.28 -30.09 -21.76
N VAL A 9 -14.52 -30.57 -21.90
CA VAL A 9 -14.89 -31.72 -22.76
C VAL A 9 -15.18 -31.20 -24.15
N LEU A 10 -14.46 -31.68 -25.15
CA LEU A 10 -14.71 -31.43 -26.57
C LEU A 10 -15.50 -32.59 -27.16
N SER A 11 -16.74 -32.34 -27.62
CA SER A 11 -17.51 -33.22 -28.49
C SER A 11 -17.32 -32.82 -29.95
N VAL A 12 -16.84 -33.72 -30.78
CA VAL A 12 -16.65 -33.53 -32.21
C VAL A 12 -17.57 -34.50 -32.93
N LEU A 13 -18.44 -33.97 -33.81
CA LEU A 13 -19.31 -34.71 -34.75
C LEU A 13 -18.58 -34.83 -36.11
N PHE A 14 -18.48 -36.06 -36.65
CA PHE A 14 -17.99 -36.35 -38.00
C PHE A 14 -19.07 -36.97 -38.87
N CYS A 15 -19.15 -36.54 -40.14
CA CYS A 15 -19.88 -37.20 -41.24
C CYS A 15 -18.90 -37.82 -42.25
N ASP A 16 -19.30 -38.99 -42.78
CA ASP A 16 -18.57 -40.00 -43.53
C ASP A 16 -18.00 -39.61 -44.89
N ALA A 17 -16.78 -40.07 -45.22
CA ALA A 17 -16.45 -40.75 -46.50
C ALA A 17 -14.97 -41.22 -46.52
N ASN A 18 -14.77 -42.50 -46.70
CA ASN A 18 -13.59 -43.22 -47.22
C ASN A 18 -12.94 -44.23 -46.23
N SER A 19 -13.22 -45.51 -46.44
CA SER A 19 -12.92 -46.60 -45.49
C SER A 19 -11.44 -46.98 -45.29
N GLY A 20 -10.53 -46.50 -46.11
CA GLY A 20 -9.08 -46.74 -45.92
C GLY A 20 -8.37 -45.62 -45.11
N ALA A 21 -8.86 -44.40 -45.20
CA ALA A 21 -8.39 -43.26 -44.40
C ALA A 21 -8.99 -43.27 -42.98
N GLN A 22 -10.17 -43.88 -42.82
CA GLN A 22 -10.88 -43.98 -41.54
C GLN A 22 -10.18 -44.88 -40.51
N SER A 23 -9.55 -45.99 -40.90
CA SER A 23 -8.85 -46.89 -39.95
C SER A 23 -7.56 -46.30 -39.43
N GLN A 24 -6.84 -45.50 -40.23
CA GLN A 24 -5.61 -44.83 -39.85
C GLN A 24 -5.90 -43.57 -39.02
N ALA A 25 -6.99 -42.85 -39.33
CA ALA A 25 -7.44 -41.70 -38.54
C ALA A 25 -7.92 -42.12 -37.14
N SER A 26 -8.74 -43.22 -37.05
CA SER A 26 -9.21 -43.74 -35.76
C SER A 26 -8.04 -44.23 -34.87
N SER A 27 -7.03 -44.88 -35.45
CA SER A 27 -5.86 -45.35 -34.68
C SER A 27 -4.98 -44.21 -34.20
N ASN A 28 -4.89 -43.10 -34.95
CA ASN A 28 -4.17 -41.90 -34.53
C ASN A 28 -4.95 -41.16 -33.42
N ASP A 29 -6.27 -41.05 -33.54
CA ASP A 29 -7.09 -40.42 -32.50
C ASP A 29 -7.04 -41.19 -31.17
N ASP A 30 -7.08 -42.53 -31.24
CA ASP A 30 -6.91 -43.37 -30.04
C ASP A 30 -5.51 -43.21 -29.42
N ALA A 31 -4.47 -43.11 -30.24
CA ALA A 31 -3.10 -42.88 -29.77
C ALA A 31 -2.94 -41.48 -29.10
N VAL A 32 -3.56 -40.44 -29.72
CA VAL A 32 -3.58 -39.09 -29.16
C VAL A 32 -4.27 -39.06 -27.79
N GLN A 33 -5.49 -39.68 -27.71
CA GLN A 33 -6.25 -39.74 -26.47
C GLN A 33 -5.52 -40.52 -25.37
N ARG A 34 -4.90 -41.63 -25.71
CA ARG A 34 -4.13 -42.44 -24.78
C ARG A 34 -2.92 -41.66 -24.24
N LEU A 35 -2.08 -41.07 -25.09
CA LEU A 35 -0.92 -40.31 -24.69
C LEU A 35 -1.31 -39.09 -23.83
N TYR A 36 -2.41 -38.43 -24.18
CA TYR A 36 -2.91 -37.31 -23.36
C TYR A 36 -3.34 -37.78 -21.96
N THR A 37 -4.05 -38.92 -21.88
CA THR A 37 -4.50 -39.49 -20.61
C THR A 37 -3.32 -39.96 -19.76
N GLU A 38 -2.33 -40.61 -20.36
CA GLU A 38 -1.11 -41.03 -19.69
C GLU A 38 -0.30 -39.81 -19.16
N ALA A 39 -0.20 -38.75 -19.99
CA ALA A 39 0.45 -37.52 -19.58
C ALA A 39 -0.24 -36.87 -18.36
N LYS A 40 -1.59 -36.78 -18.39
CA LYS A 40 -2.37 -36.26 -17.27
C LYS A 40 -2.28 -37.12 -16.00
N ALA A 41 -2.24 -38.45 -16.14
CA ALA A 41 -2.06 -39.35 -15.00
C ALA A 41 -0.68 -39.19 -14.37
N ALA A 42 0.39 -39.07 -15.18
CA ALA A 42 1.73 -38.82 -14.71
C ALA A 42 1.87 -37.44 -14.02
N GLU A 43 1.25 -36.41 -14.60
CA GLU A 43 1.16 -35.08 -13.98
C GLU A 43 0.47 -35.13 -12.60
N ALA A 44 -0.65 -35.82 -12.52
CA ALA A 44 -1.41 -35.97 -11.26
C ALA A 44 -0.64 -36.76 -10.19
N SER A 45 0.21 -37.71 -10.58
CA SER A 45 1.08 -38.46 -9.66
C SER A 45 2.38 -37.75 -9.30
N GLY A 46 2.67 -36.59 -9.91
CA GLY A 46 3.91 -35.86 -9.73
C GLY A 46 5.10 -36.40 -10.52
N ASP A 47 4.88 -37.38 -11.43
CA ASP A 47 5.92 -37.88 -12.33
C ASP A 47 6.02 -36.96 -13.56
N PHE A 48 6.64 -35.81 -13.33
CA PHE A 48 6.79 -34.77 -14.38
C PHE A 48 7.65 -35.23 -15.55
N ALA A 49 8.62 -36.11 -15.32
CA ALA A 49 9.49 -36.64 -16.37
C ALA A 49 8.68 -37.48 -17.37
N THR A 50 7.85 -38.40 -16.88
CA THR A 50 6.94 -39.17 -17.71
C THR A 50 5.89 -38.30 -18.39
N ALA A 51 5.31 -37.32 -17.68
CA ALA A 51 4.34 -36.39 -18.24
C ALA A 51 4.93 -35.61 -19.44
N VAL A 52 6.14 -35.07 -19.32
CA VAL A 52 6.86 -34.38 -20.40
C VAL A 52 7.07 -35.31 -21.58
N ALA A 53 7.60 -36.53 -21.36
CA ALA A 53 7.85 -37.50 -22.45
C ALA A 53 6.55 -37.88 -23.20
N ARG A 54 5.42 -38.00 -22.50
CA ARG A 54 4.12 -38.28 -23.09
C ARG A 54 3.57 -37.12 -23.93
N TYR A 55 3.68 -35.87 -23.44
CA TYR A 55 3.31 -34.71 -24.24
C TYR A 55 4.22 -34.50 -25.45
N GLU A 56 5.52 -34.73 -25.31
CA GLU A 56 6.44 -34.68 -26.46
C GLU A 56 6.07 -35.71 -27.51
N SER A 57 5.78 -36.98 -27.11
CA SER A 57 5.32 -38.03 -28.00
C SER A 57 3.98 -37.68 -28.66
N LEU A 58 3.04 -37.12 -27.90
CA LEU A 58 1.77 -36.63 -28.39
C LEU A 58 1.93 -35.59 -29.50
N LEU A 59 2.85 -34.62 -29.29
CA LEU A 59 3.10 -33.55 -30.24
C LEU A 59 3.84 -34.00 -31.50
N GLN A 60 4.50 -35.17 -31.46
CA GLN A 60 5.04 -35.80 -32.67
C GLN A 60 3.93 -36.32 -33.61
N ILE A 61 2.85 -36.87 -33.04
CA ILE A 61 1.72 -37.41 -33.84
C ILE A 61 0.63 -36.37 -34.09
N ALA A 62 0.48 -35.37 -33.22
CA ALA A 62 -0.50 -34.28 -33.31
C ALA A 62 0.15 -32.90 -33.21
N PRO A 63 1.00 -32.47 -34.18
CA PRO A 63 1.78 -31.25 -34.09
C PRO A 63 0.97 -29.94 -34.14
N ARG A 64 -0.34 -30.03 -34.38
CA ARG A 64 -1.25 -28.87 -34.39
C ARG A 64 -2.14 -28.79 -33.16
N LEU A 65 -1.93 -29.64 -32.16
CA LEU A 65 -2.72 -29.66 -30.93
C LEU A 65 -2.23 -28.56 -29.94
N ALA A 66 -2.70 -27.32 -30.13
CA ALA A 66 -2.30 -26.17 -29.33
C ALA A 66 -2.41 -26.40 -27.81
N PRO A 67 -3.49 -27.05 -27.26
CA PRO A 67 -3.57 -27.33 -25.82
C PRO A 67 -2.41 -28.20 -25.28
N ALA A 68 -1.88 -29.13 -26.09
CA ALA A 68 -0.76 -29.97 -25.65
C ALA A 68 0.54 -29.14 -25.47
N TYR A 69 0.80 -28.15 -26.34
CA TYR A 69 1.89 -27.20 -26.15
C TYR A 69 1.76 -26.38 -24.87
N ASN A 70 0.53 -25.93 -24.54
CA ASN A 70 0.26 -25.21 -23.30
C ASN A 70 0.56 -26.09 -22.06
N ASN A 71 0.10 -27.36 -22.06
CA ASN A 71 0.32 -28.25 -20.94
C ASN A 71 1.80 -28.62 -20.79
N LEU A 72 2.49 -28.91 -21.89
CA LEU A 72 3.94 -29.16 -21.88
C LEU A 72 4.71 -27.93 -21.41
N GLY A 73 4.34 -26.73 -21.85
CA GLY A 73 4.91 -25.49 -21.39
C GLY A 73 4.69 -25.27 -19.90
N ALA A 74 3.49 -25.56 -19.38
CA ALA A 74 3.20 -25.48 -17.95
C ALA A 74 4.08 -26.42 -17.12
N LEU A 75 4.30 -27.65 -17.60
CA LEU A 75 5.21 -28.60 -16.94
C LEU A 75 6.64 -28.08 -16.93
N TYR A 76 7.13 -27.56 -18.05
CA TYR A 76 8.49 -26.98 -18.08
C TYR A 76 8.63 -25.77 -17.14
N VAL A 77 7.61 -24.92 -17.01
CA VAL A 77 7.61 -23.84 -16.02
C VAL A 77 7.65 -24.42 -14.60
N GLN A 78 6.88 -25.46 -14.31
CA GLN A 78 6.83 -26.10 -13.00
C GLN A 78 8.16 -26.74 -12.57
N VAL A 79 8.93 -27.26 -13.55
CA VAL A 79 10.26 -27.82 -13.29
C VAL A 79 11.40 -26.81 -13.55
N HIS A 80 11.07 -25.53 -13.65
CA HIS A 80 11.99 -24.41 -13.86
C HIS A 80 12.84 -24.48 -15.15
N GLU A 81 12.38 -25.23 -16.16
CA GLU A 81 13.00 -25.32 -17.49
C GLU A 81 12.51 -24.20 -18.43
N PHE A 82 12.64 -22.94 -18.00
CA PHE A 82 12.02 -21.78 -18.64
C PHE A 82 12.38 -21.60 -20.11
N LYS A 83 13.60 -21.97 -20.51
CA LYS A 83 14.02 -21.93 -21.92
C LYS A 83 13.28 -22.93 -22.78
N LYS A 84 13.00 -24.14 -22.27
CA LYS A 84 12.19 -25.13 -22.99
C LYS A 84 10.72 -24.70 -23.01
N ALA A 85 10.24 -24.17 -21.87
CA ALA A 85 8.89 -23.61 -21.77
C ALA A 85 8.64 -22.55 -22.84
N SER A 86 9.52 -21.54 -22.97
CA SER A 86 9.34 -20.46 -23.94
C SER A 86 9.23 -20.99 -25.38
N VAL A 87 10.09 -21.94 -25.75
CA VAL A 87 10.10 -22.51 -27.12
C VAL A 87 8.80 -23.25 -27.44
N VAL A 88 8.27 -24.06 -26.50
CA VAL A 88 7.06 -24.84 -26.74
C VAL A 88 5.82 -23.99 -26.71
N LEU A 89 5.76 -23.00 -25.78
CA LEU A 89 4.63 -22.07 -25.68
C LEU A 89 4.52 -21.17 -26.91
N GLU A 90 5.64 -20.70 -27.46
CA GLU A 90 5.64 -19.95 -28.73
C GLU A 90 5.07 -20.78 -29.89
N LYS A 91 5.40 -22.08 -29.96
CA LYS A 91 4.82 -22.97 -30.98
C LYS A 91 3.31 -23.09 -30.81
N GLY A 92 2.85 -23.27 -29.58
CA GLY A 92 1.42 -23.33 -29.27
C GLY A 92 0.68 -22.04 -29.65
N LEU A 93 1.27 -20.87 -29.32
CA LEU A 93 0.71 -19.56 -29.64
C LEU A 93 0.72 -19.21 -31.13
N LYS A 94 1.61 -19.82 -31.93
CA LYS A 94 1.55 -19.72 -33.40
C LYS A 94 0.35 -20.46 -33.97
N ILE A 95 -0.13 -21.51 -33.30
CA ILE A 95 -1.31 -22.30 -33.71
C ILE A 95 -2.59 -21.64 -33.22
N ASP A 96 -2.64 -21.26 -31.94
CA ASP A 96 -3.77 -20.51 -31.35
C ASP A 96 -3.25 -19.31 -30.52
N PRO A 97 -3.24 -18.10 -31.12
CA PRO A 97 -2.76 -16.89 -30.45
C PRO A 97 -3.65 -16.41 -29.27
N ARG A 98 -4.85 -17.00 -29.12
CA ARG A 98 -5.82 -16.57 -28.09
C ARG A 98 -5.70 -17.34 -26.78
N MET A 99 -4.78 -18.30 -26.69
CA MET A 99 -4.54 -19.04 -25.44
C MET A 99 -3.95 -18.13 -24.37
N SER A 100 -4.80 -17.61 -23.49
CA SER A 100 -4.41 -16.72 -22.38
C SER A 100 -3.38 -17.37 -21.47
N SER A 101 -3.62 -18.63 -21.06
CA SER A 101 -2.70 -19.40 -20.21
C SER A 101 -1.31 -19.55 -20.85
N ALA A 102 -1.24 -19.88 -22.15
CA ALA A 102 0.04 -19.99 -22.84
C ALA A 102 0.78 -18.64 -22.93
N SER A 103 0.04 -17.55 -23.12
CA SER A 103 0.61 -16.19 -23.11
C SER A 103 1.15 -15.82 -21.73
N ALA A 104 0.43 -16.14 -20.65
CA ALA A 104 0.89 -15.93 -19.28
C ALA A 104 2.14 -16.74 -18.96
N LEU A 105 2.13 -18.05 -19.24
CA LEU A 105 3.27 -18.94 -19.00
C LEU A 105 4.51 -18.54 -19.82
N LEU A 106 4.32 -18.08 -21.07
CA LEU A 106 5.41 -17.56 -21.89
C LEU A 106 5.98 -16.26 -21.27
N GLY A 107 5.12 -15.34 -20.86
CA GLY A 107 5.57 -14.12 -20.20
C GLY A 107 6.33 -14.39 -18.91
N ILE A 108 5.83 -15.32 -18.07
CA ILE A 108 6.51 -15.79 -16.87
C ILE A 108 7.88 -16.40 -17.21
N SER A 109 7.94 -17.27 -18.23
CA SER A 109 9.18 -17.90 -18.65
C SER A 109 10.23 -16.89 -19.11
N LEU A 110 9.81 -15.88 -19.87
CA LEU A 110 10.67 -14.80 -20.34
C LEU A 110 11.15 -13.92 -19.18
N TYR A 111 10.27 -13.60 -18.23
CA TYR A 111 10.64 -12.88 -17.01
C TYR A 111 11.72 -13.63 -16.21
N GLU A 112 11.55 -14.92 -15.98
CA GLU A 112 12.50 -15.75 -15.26
C GLU A 112 13.85 -15.91 -16.00
N LEU A 113 13.85 -15.77 -17.32
CA LEU A 113 15.04 -15.70 -18.15
C LEU A 113 15.71 -14.32 -18.17
N GLY A 114 15.08 -13.31 -17.55
CA GLY A 114 15.56 -11.93 -17.52
C GLY A 114 15.25 -11.12 -18.79
N ASP A 115 14.47 -11.68 -19.73
CA ASP A 115 14.02 -10.97 -20.93
C ASP A 115 12.72 -10.21 -20.66
N TYR A 116 12.83 -9.16 -19.84
CA TYR A 116 11.70 -8.35 -19.39
C TYR A 116 11.00 -7.64 -20.57
N SER A 117 11.75 -7.19 -21.56
CA SER A 117 11.19 -6.50 -22.73
C SER A 117 10.28 -7.40 -23.58
N SER A 118 10.57 -8.70 -23.65
CA SER A 118 9.75 -9.68 -24.33
C SER A 118 8.63 -10.24 -23.43
N ALA A 119 8.83 -10.27 -22.10
CA ALA A 119 7.85 -10.76 -21.13
C ALA A 119 6.62 -9.85 -21.04
N LYS A 120 6.81 -8.54 -20.94
CA LYS A 120 5.75 -7.52 -20.81
C LYS A 120 4.61 -7.71 -21.81
N PRO A 121 4.83 -7.70 -23.14
CA PRO A 121 3.73 -7.82 -24.10
C PRO A 121 3.00 -9.15 -24.02
N ARG A 122 3.65 -10.22 -23.58
CA ARG A 122 3.00 -11.53 -23.38
C ARG A 122 2.08 -11.54 -22.18
N LEU A 123 2.52 -10.96 -21.06
CA LEU A 123 1.70 -10.79 -19.85
C LEU A 123 0.52 -9.85 -20.10
N GLU A 124 0.71 -8.77 -20.84
CA GLU A 124 -0.38 -7.87 -21.23
C GLU A 124 -1.42 -8.56 -22.11
N VAL A 125 -0.99 -9.42 -23.07
CA VAL A 125 -1.92 -10.24 -23.87
C VAL A 125 -2.71 -11.20 -22.98
N ALA A 126 -2.05 -11.85 -22.03
CA ALA A 126 -2.69 -12.76 -21.10
C ALA A 126 -3.79 -12.05 -20.29
N LEU A 127 -3.49 -10.87 -19.77
CA LEU A 127 -4.42 -10.07 -18.97
C LEU A 127 -5.57 -9.47 -19.80
N ARG A 128 -5.33 -9.09 -21.07
CA ARG A 128 -6.45 -8.70 -21.97
C ARG A 128 -7.46 -9.82 -22.18
N ASN A 129 -6.98 -11.07 -22.26
CA ASN A 129 -7.84 -12.23 -22.46
C ASN A 129 -8.43 -12.78 -21.15
N ASN A 130 -7.71 -12.61 -20.03
CA ASN A 130 -8.16 -12.98 -18.68
C ASN A 130 -7.77 -11.90 -17.66
N PRO A 131 -8.59 -10.83 -17.48
CA PRO A 131 -8.28 -9.71 -16.59
C PRO A 131 -8.25 -10.06 -15.09
N LYS A 132 -8.62 -11.29 -14.72
CA LYS A 132 -8.63 -11.76 -13.33
C LYS A 132 -7.51 -12.76 -13.02
N ASP A 133 -6.51 -12.85 -13.88
CA ASP A 133 -5.33 -13.68 -13.65
C ASP A 133 -4.36 -12.93 -12.72
N ASP A 134 -4.57 -13.09 -11.40
CA ASP A 134 -3.75 -12.44 -10.38
C ASP A 134 -2.26 -12.84 -10.50
N HIS A 135 -1.97 -14.04 -10.99
CA HIS A 135 -0.59 -14.52 -11.15
C HIS A 135 0.11 -13.81 -12.31
N ALA A 136 -0.55 -13.75 -13.48
CA ALA A 136 -0.03 -12.99 -14.61
C ALA A 136 0.12 -11.50 -14.28
N GLU A 137 -0.81 -10.92 -13.52
CA GLU A 137 -0.74 -9.51 -13.12
C GLU A 137 0.39 -9.23 -12.14
N LEU A 138 0.67 -10.14 -11.21
CA LEU A 138 1.81 -10.01 -10.30
C LEU A 138 3.14 -10.09 -11.07
N PHE A 139 3.26 -11.02 -12.02
CA PHE A 139 4.46 -11.10 -12.87
C PHE A 139 4.61 -9.86 -13.75
N LEU A 140 3.51 -9.31 -14.30
CA LEU A 140 3.58 -8.04 -15.05
C LEU A 140 4.05 -6.89 -14.16
N ALA A 141 3.52 -6.78 -12.94
CA ALA A 141 3.95 -5.75 -12.01
C ALA A 141 5.44 -5.86 -11.68
N ASN A 142 5.93 -7.08 -11.43
CA ASN A 142 7.36 -7.33 -11.18
C ASN A 142 8.24 -7.03 -12.42
N ASP A 143 7.76 -7.37 -13.59
CA ASP A 143 8.42 -7.08 -14.86
C ASP A 143 8.54 -5.57 -15.10
N LEU A 144 7.46 -4.83 -14.88
CA LEU A 144 7.45 -3.37 -14.96
C LEU A 144 8.40 -2.72 -13.95
N ILE A 145 8.56 -3.28 -12.74
CA ILE A 145 9.57 -2.84 -11.77
C ILE A 145 10.99 -3.02 -12.34
N LYS A 146 11.25 -4.15 -12.99
CA LYS A 146 12.56 -4.41 -13.63
C LYS A 146 12.84 -3.48 -14.80
N LEU A 147 11.81 -3.13 -15.56
CA LEU A 147 11.88 -2.16 -16.66
C LEU A 147 11.95 -0.70 -16.19
N GLY A 148 11.75 -0.43 -14.90
CA GLY A 148 11.72 0.94 -14.36
C GLY A 148 10.38 1.67 -14.58
N GLU A 149 9.36 0.98 -15.09
CA GLU A 149 8.01 1.55 -15.34
C GLU A 149 7.18 1.56 -14.04
N LEU A 150 7.68 2.28 -13.02
CA LEU A 150 7.19 2.20 -11.65
C LEU A 150 5.73 2.63 -11.49
N ASN A 151 5.28 3.64 -12.25
CA ASN A 151 3.87 4.10 -12.19
C ASN A 151 2.90 3.00 -12.65
N SER A 152 3.24 2.31 -13.75
CA SER A 152 2.47 1.18 -14.25
C SER A 152 2.48 0.01 -13.26
N ALA A 153 3.65 -0.29 -12.68
CA ALA A 153 3.78 -1.32 -11.66
C ALA A 153 2.91 -1.04 -10.43
N ALA A 154 2.91 0.22 -9.94
CA ALA A 154 2.08 0.64 -8.82
C ALA A 154 0.58 0.44 -9.12
N ALA A 155 0.13 0.77 -10.34
CA ALA A 155 -1.26 0.59 -10.75
C ALA A 155 -1.70 -0.88 -10.71
N HIS A 156 -0.88 -1.80 -11.23
CA HIS A 156 -1.16 -3.24 -11.20
C HIS A 156 -1.12 -3.80 -9.76
N LEU A 157 -0.14 -3.42 -8.96
CA LEU A 157 -0.07 -3.82 -7.55
C LEU A 157 -1.26 -3.30 -6.76
N GLN A 158 -1.73 -2.06 -7.01
CA GLN A 158 -2.92 -1.52 -6.35
C GLN A 158 -4.19 -2.32 -6.70
N GLN A 159 -4.33 -2.78 -7.96
CA GLN A 159 -5.45 -3.64 -8.35
C GLN A 159 -5.39 -4.98 -7.60
N LEU A 160 -4.21 -5.59 -7.50
CA LEU A 160 -4.00 -6.83 -6.74
C LEU A 160 -4.32 -6.65 -5.25
N VAL A 161 -3.86 -5.58 -4.62
CA VAL A 161 -4.17 -5.25 -3.22
C VAL A 161 -5.68 -5.08 -3.01
N ASN A 162 -6.37 -4.41 -3.93
CA ASN A 162 -7.83 -4.23 -3.84
C ASN A 162 -8.59 -5.57 -3.90
N ARG A 163 -8.09 -6.53 -4.68
CA ARG A 163 -8.65 -7.89 -4.73
C ARG A 163 -8.25 -8.77 -3.54
N GLN A 164 -7.05 -8.55 -3.01
CA GLN A 164 -6.45 -9.34 -1.93
C GLN A 164 -5.94 -8.45 -0.78
N PRO A 165 -6.83 -7.72 -0.06
CA PRO A 165 -6.42 -6.69 0.91
C PRO A 165 -5.70 -7.23 2.15
N LYS A 166 -5.73 -8.54 2.39
CA LYS A 166 -5.02 -9.21 3.50
C LYS A 166 -3.66 -9.79 3.10
N ASN A 167 -3.28 -9.67 1.83
CA ASN A 167 -2.00 -10.19 1.35
C ASN A 167 -0.88 -9.19 1.67
N GLN A 168 -0.06 -9.52 2.68
CA GLN A 168 1.02 -8.67 3.15
C GLN A 168 2.14 -8.48 2.11
N GLU A 169 2.40 -9.48 1.27
CA GLU A 169 3.42 -9.41 0.23
C GLU A 169 3.08 -8.33 -0.82
N LEU A 170 1.80 -8.25 -1.23
CA LEU A 170 1.36 -7.24 -2.19
C LEU A 170 1.49 -5.81 -1.61
N TRP A 171 1.14 -5.61 -0.34
CA TRP A 171 1.35 -4.35 0.36
C TRP A 171 2.84 -3.98 0.46
N TYR A 172 3.69 -4.96 0.73
CA TYR A 172 5.14 -4.76 0.78
C TYR A 172 5.70 -4.33 -0.59
N LEU A 173 5.31 -5.02 -1.66
CA LEU A 173 5.74 -4.68 -3.03
C LEU A 173 5.25 -3.29 -3.43
N LEU A 174 3.97 -2.98 -3.18
CA LEU A 174 3.40 -1.66 -3.44
C LEU A 174 4.15 -0.56 -2.68
N GLY A 175 4.42 -0.78 -1.39
CA GLY A 175 5.19 0.14 -0.56
C GLY A 175 6.60 0.38 -1.11
N LYS A 176 7.30 -0.66 -1.55
CA LYS A 176 8.62 -0.53 -2.19
C LYS A 176 8.59 0.30 -3.47
N VAL A 177 7.56 0.10 -4.29
CA VAL A 177 7.40 0.86 -5.54
C VAL A 177 7.14 2.34 -5.23
N HIS A 178 6.25 2.65 -4.27
CA HIS A 178 6.00 4.03 -3.86
C HIS A 178 7.23 4.70 -3.26
N MET A 179 8.00 3.98 -2.45
CA MET A 179 9.26 4.50 -1.91
C MET A 179 10.24 4.88 -3.04
N LYS A 180 10.39 4.01 -4.04
CA LYS A 180 11.26 4.28 -5.19
C LYS A 180 10.76 5.44 -6.07
N LEU A 181 9.43 5.59 -6.24
CA LEU A 181 8.84 6.76 -6.90
C LEU A 181 9.12 8.04 -6.13
N SER A 182 9.01 8.01 -4.81
CA SER A 182 9.34 9.15 -3.95
C SER A 182 10.82 9.52 -4.06
N GLU A 183 11.72 8.53 -4.03
CA GLU A 183 13.16 8.75 -4.23
C GLU A 183 13.46 9.42 -5.57
N GLN A 184 12.81 8.96 -6.67
CA GLN A 184 12.97 9.58 -7.99
C GLN A 184 12.47 11.03 -8.03
N ALA A 185 11.32 11.30 -7.39
CA ALA A 185 10.77 12.66 -7.33
C ALA A 185 11.68 13.61 -6.53
N LEU A 186 12.21 13.13 -5.40
CA LEU A 186 13.16 13.91 -4.58
C LEU A 186 14.49 14.15 -5.30
N ALA A 187 15.00 13.14 -6.01
CA ALA A 187 16.20 13.30 -6.83
C ALA A 187 16.01 14.35 -7.91
N MET A 188 14.89 14.31 -8.63
CA MET A 188 14.54 15.30 -9.66
C MET A 188 14.40 16.71 -9.07
N LEU A 189 13.73 16.81 -7.91
CA LEU A 189 13.58 18.10 -7.21
C LEU A 189 14.94 18.71 -6.88
N ASN A 190 15.84 17.90 -6.36
CA ASN A 190 17.20 18.32 -6.00
C ASN A 190 18.08 18.63 -7.24
N GLU A 191 17.86 17.93 -8.37
CA GLU A 191 18.56 18.18 -9.62
C GLU A 191 18.12 19.50 -10.28
N LEU A 192 16.83 19.83 -10.19
CA LEU A 192 16.28 21.07 -10.74
C LEU A 192 16.78 22.30 -9.99
N ASP A 193 16.74 22.29 -8.67
CA ASP A 193 17.25 23.38 -7.83
C ASP A 193 17.47 22.87 -6.39
N PRO A 194 18.73 22.56 -6.02
CA PRO A 194 19.05 22.01 -4.70
C PRO A 194 18.85 23.01 -3.54
N ASP A 195 18.77 24.30 -3.84
CA ASP A 195 18.57 25.35 -2.87
C ASP A 195 17.15 25.95 -2.89
N SER A 196 16.21 25.27 -3.52
CA SER A 196 14.81 25.71 -3.60
C SER A 196 14.08 25.59 -2.26
N VAL A 197 13.04 26.40 -2.11
CA VAL A 197 12.12 26.32 -0.95
C VAL A 197 11.54 24.91 -0.77
N TRP A 198 11.26 24.22 -1.87
CA TRP A 198 10.69 22.89 -1.86
C TRP A 198 11.65 21.83 -1.35
N VAL A 199 12.95 21.92 -1.71
CA VAL A 199 13.98 21.01 -1.19
C VAL A 199 14.13 21.20 0.31
N TYR A 200 14.17 22.44 0.79
CA TYR A 200 14.28 22.71 2.22
C TYR A 200 13.02 22.30 2.99
N GLN A 201 11.83 22.52 2.41
CA GLN A 201 10.59 22.11 3.03
C GLN A 201 10.53 20.61 3.21
N ILE A 202 10.70 19.83 2.12
CA ILE A 202 10.62 18.36 2.19
C ILE A 202 11.73 17.75 3.05
N SER A 203 12.93 18.36 3.05
CA SER A 203 14.02 17.93 3.93
C SER A 203 13.66 18.11 5.40
N GLY A 204 13.00 19.23 5.73
CA GLY A 204 12.48 19.47 7.08
C GLY A 204 11.41 18.46 7.48
N GLU A 205 10.46 18.18 6.61
CA GLU A 205 9.38 17.19 6.83
C GLU A 205 9.95 15.77 7.05
N ILE A 206 10.95 15.37 6.27
CA ILE A 206 11.67 14.11 6.46
C ILE A 206 12.33 14.05 7.83
N MET A 207 13.06 15.10 8.22
CA MET A 207 13.73 15.17 9.53
C MET A 207 12.72 15.14 10.68
N GLU A 208 11.57 15.83 10.53
CA GLU A 208 10.48 15.81 11.50
C GLU A 208 9.88 14.41 11.65
N SER A 209 9.67 13.68 10.55
CA SER A 209 9.18 12.29 10.57
C SER A 209 10.12 11.35 11.34
N MET A 210 11.42 11.66 11.31
CA MET A 210 12.46 10.97 12.07
C MET A 210 12.60 11.50 13.50
N LYS A 211 11.75 12.45 13.93
CA LYS A 211 11.80 13.16 15.22
C LYS A 211 13.09 13.97 15.45
N ASN A 212 13.80 14.29 14.37
CA ASN A 212 14.95 15.21 14.41
C ASN A 212 14.45 16.64 14.22
N TYR A 213 13.83 17.18 15.26
CA TYR A 213 13.21 18.52 15.21
C TYR A 213 14.24 19.64 15.07
N GLU A 214 15.44 19.50 15.63
CA GLU A 214 16.53 20.44 15.45
C GLU A 214 16.98 20.51 13.99
N GLY A 215 17.13 19.35 13.34
CA GLY A 215 17.44 19.28 11.92
C GLY A 215 16.32 19.91 11.07
N ALA A 216 15.06 19.63 11.40
CA ALA A 216 13.90 20.20 10.73
C ALA A 216 13.89 21.73 10.83
N LEU A 217 14.18 22.31 12.02
CA LEU A 217 14.31 23.76 12.21
C LEU A 217 15.32 24.40 11.26
N VAL A 218 16.47 23.76 11.04
CA VAL A 218 17.50 24.30 10.14
C VAL A 218 16.94 24.40 8.73
N GLN A 219 16.25 23.39 8.26
CA GLN A 219 15.71 23.37 6.91
C GLN A 219 14.54 24.36 6.75
N TYR A 220 13.58 24.33 7.68
CA TYR A 220 12.42 25.23 7.61
C TYR A 220 12.83 26.71 7.70
N LYS A 221 13.86 27.07 8.50
CA LYS A 221 14.41 28.42 8.52
C LYS A 221 14.95 28.86 7.16
N LYS A 222 15.63 27.97 6.45
CA LYS A 222 16.10 28.28 5.09
C LYS A 222 14.91 28.46 4.13
N ALA A 223 13.90 27.60 4.23
CA ALA A 223 12.69 27.72 3.43
C ALA A 223 11.96 29.05 3.70
N VAL A 224 11.79 29.44 4.96
CA VAL A 224 11.19 30.74 5.34
C VAL A 224 12.02 31.91 4.83
N ALA A 225 13.37 31.83 4.88
CA ALA A 225 14.24 32.88 4.35
C ALA A 225 14.08 33.10 2.84
N LEU A 226 13.83 32.03 2.08
CA LEU A 226 13.61 32.10 0.64
C LEU A 226 12.20 32.57 0.26
N ALA A 227 11.20 32.11 0.99
CA ALA A 227 9.79 32.37 0.66
C ALA A 227 8.96 32.73 1.91
N PRO A 228 9.23 33.87 2.58
CA PRO A 228 8.61 34.22 3.85
C PRO A 228 7.09 34.46 3.78
N LYS A 229 6.53 34.58 2.59
CA LYS A 229 5.09 34.76 2.37
C LYS A 229 4.39 33.51 1.84
N GLN A 230 5.11 32.41 1.69
CA GLN A 230 4.51 31.15 1.23
C GLN A 230 3.61 30.58 2.33
N PRO A 231 2.32 30.36 2.07
CA PRO A 231 1.42 29.72 3.02
C PRO A 231 1.91 28.35 3.45
N GLY A 232 1.76 28.03 4.72
CA GLY A 232 2.15 26.74 5.32
C GLY A 232 3.58 26.67 5.84
N ILE A 233 4.53 27.49 5.34
CA ILE A 233 5.94 27.34 5.71
C ILE A 233 6.21 27.78 7.15
N HIS A 234 5.59 28.87 7.59
CA HIS A 234 5.66 29.32 8.99
C HIS A 234 4.95 28.37 9.93
N TYR A 235 3.87 27.72 9.46
CA TYR A 235 3.19 26.68 10.24
C TYR A 235 4.12 25.47 10.52
N LEU A 236 4.87 25.01 9.51
CA LEU A 236 5.84 23.93 9.66
C LEU A 236 6.96 24.31 10.63
N LEU A 237 7.54 25.51 10.47
CA LEU A 237 8.55 26.01 11.38
C LEU A 237 8.02 26.16 12.82
N GLY A 238 6.81 26.66 12.97
CA GLY A 238 6.10 26.76 14.25
C GLY A 238 5.90 25.41 14.93
N ASN A 239 5.52 24.38 14.18
CA ASN A 239 5.37 23.02 14.72
C ASN A 239 6.70 22.43 15.17
N ALA A 240 7.78 22.64 14.43
CA ALA A 240 9.11 22.19 14.84
C ALA A 240 9.54 22.85 16.15
N TYR A 241 9.34 24.16 16.30
CA TYR A 241 9.56 24.86 17.58
C TYR A 241 8.65 24.34 18.70
N TRP A 242 7.38 24.09 18.39
CA TRP A 242 6.41 23.54 19.35
C TRP A 242 6.85 22.16 19.86
N SER A 243 7.34 21.29 18.99
CA SER A 243 7.85 19.96 19.33
C SER A 243 9.09 20.00 20.24
N LEU A 244 9.84 21.09 20.18
CA LEU A 244 11.00 21.37 21.06
C LEU A 244 10.63 22.20 22.31
N ALA A 245 9.33 22.36 22.59
CA ALA A 245 8.82 23.18 23.68
C ALA A 245 9.33 24.65 23.67
N SER A 246 9.72 25.13 22.49
CA SER A 246 10.16 26.53 22.30
C SER A 246 8.94 27.41 21.99
N TRP A 247 8.09 27.59 22.99
CA TRP A 247 6.75 28.12 22.88
C TRP A 247 6.67 29.54 22.30
N ASP A 248 7.56 30.44 22.70
CA ASP A 248 7.57 31.83 22.21
C ASP A 248 7.94 31.91 20.73
N ASN A 249 8.86 31.05 20.28
CA ASN A 249 9.20 30.93 18.87
C ASN A 249 8.05 30.32 18.09
N ALA A 250 7.42 29.25 18.60
CA ALA A 250 6.27 28.62 17.98
C ALA A 250 5.13 29.62 17.78
N ALA A 251 4.78 30.38 18.83
CA ALA A 251 3.71 31.37 18.75
C ALA A 251 3.99 32.46 17.70
N ARG A 252 5.26 32.94 17.62
CA ARG A 252 5.63 33.93 16.57
C ARG A 252 5.47 33.39 15.17
N GLU A 253 5.87 32.16 14.94
CA GLU A 253 5.76 31.55 13.61
C GLU A 253 4.29 31.27 13.26
N PHE A 254 3.46 30.80 14.18
CA PHE A 254 2.02 30.65 13.93
C PHE A 254 1.32 31.98 13.66
N GLN A 255 1.75 33.09 14.31
CA GLN A 255 1.26 34.42 14.00
C GLN A 255 1.69 34.89 12.61
N ALA A 256 2.93 34.62 12.19
CA ALA A 256 3.41 34.90 10.84
C ALA A 256 2.62 34.10 9.79
N GLU A 257 2.28 32.84 10.07
CA GLU A 257 1.43 32.02 9.19
C GLU A 257 0.05 32.66 9.01
N ILE A 258 -0.59 33.10 10.09
CA ILE A 258 -1.91 33.76 10.01
C ILE A 258 -1.85 35.09 9.27
N ALA A 259 -0.71 35.80 9.35
CA ALA A 259 -0.52 37.02 8.58
C ALA A 259 -0.43 36.72 7.07
N ASN A 260 0.11 35.56 6.66
CA ASN A 260 0.20 35.13 5.28
C ASN A 260 -1.08 34.43 4.80
N ASP A 261 -1.69 33.59 5.66
CA ASP A 261 -2.94 32.89 5.41
C ASP A 261 -3.91 33.03 6.60
N PRO A 262 -4.76 34.06 6.61
CA PRO A 262 -5.74 34.26 7.67
C PRO A 262 -6.80 33.15 7.77
N SER A 263 -6.92 32.27 6.77
CA SER A 263 -7.84 31.14 6.76
C SER A 263 -7.28 29.86 7.40
N ASN A 264 -6.01 29.85 7.76
CA ASN A 264 -5.35 28.72 8.40
C ASN A 264 -5.83 28.52 9.82
N CYS A 265 -6.96 27.83 9.96
CA CYS A 265 -7.55 27.57 11.29
C CYS A 265 -6.66 26.71 12.18
N THR A 266 -5.79 25.89 11.61
CA THR A 266 -4.87 25.05 12.39
C THR A 266 -3.77 25.91 13.04
N ALA A 267 -3.20 26.88 12.31
CA ALA A 267 -2.25 27.85 12.88
C ALA A 267 -2.92 28.72 13.97
N GLN A 268 -4.17 29.16 13.73
CA GLN A 268 -4.92 29.92 14.71
C GLN A 268 -5.19 29.11 16.01
N TRP A 269 -5.55 27.82 15.88
CA TRP A 269 -5.68 26.92 17.02
C TRP A 269 -4.34 26.74 17.75
N LYS A 270 -3.25 26.52 17.00
CA LYS A 270 -1.92 26.29 17.56
C LYS A 270 -1.42 27.46 18.43
N ILE A 271 -1.82 28.70 18.15
CA ILE A 271 -1.53 29.83 19.04
C ILE A 271 -2.18 29.60 20.41
N GLY A 272 -3.48 29.29 20.44
CA GLY A 272 -4.20 29.03 21.70
C GLY A 272 -3.65 27.80 22.43
N ASN A 273 -3.36 26.73 21.70
CA ASN A 273 -2.75 25.51 22.23
C ASN A 273 -1.36 25.81 22.87
N THR A 274 -0.52 26.59 22.19
CA THR A 274 0.80 27.01 22.72
C THR A 274 0.67 27.80 24.02
N MET A 275 -0.33 28.70 24.11
CA MET A 275 -0.61 29.43 25.36
C MET A 275 -1.03 28.49 26.49
N LEU A 276 -1.80 27.45 26.20
CA LEU A 276 -2.17 26.43 27.19
C LEU A 276 -0.95 25.62 27.65
N GLU A 277 -0.01 25.31 26.78
CA GLU A 277 1.23 24.61 27.15
C GLU A 277 2.12 25.51 28.04
N GLN A 278 2.22 26.78 27.74
CA GLN A 278 2.93 27.78 28.56
C GLN A 278 2.24 28.05 29.90
N ARG A 279 1.06 27.49 30.15
CA ARG A 279 0.20 27.83 31.30
C ARG A 279 -0.13 29.33 31.39
N ALA A 280 -0.20 29.99 30.24
CA ALA A 280 -0.63 31.38 30.14
C ALA A 280 -2.12 31.55 30.53
N ASP A 281 -2.59 32.79 30.52
CA ASP A 281 -3.99 33.08 30.80
C ASP A 281 -4.96 32.27 29.92
N PRO A 282 -5.82 31.43 30.53
CA PRO A 282 -6.71 30.56 29.77
C PRO A 282 -7.78 31.32 29.00
N ALA A 283 -8.16 32.54 29.40
CA ALA A 283 -9.14 33.33 28.68
C ALA A 283 -8.57 33.85 27.35
N THR A 284 -7.30 34.22 27.31
CA THR A 284 -6.60 34.62 26.10
C THR A 284 -6.42 33.43 25.16
N ALA A 285 -6.05 32.25 25.68
CA ALA A 285 -5.98 31.01 24.93
C ALA A 285 -7.35 30.65 24.31
N LEU A 286 -8.42 30.73 25.12
CA LEU A 286 -9.80 30.46 24.67
C LEU A 286 -10.20 31.36 23.50
N SER A 287 -9.91 32.67 23.58
CA SER A 287 -10.21 33.61 22.49
C SER A 287 -9.55 33.24 21.15
N ASN A 288 -8.31 32.75 21.18
CA ASN A 288 -7.62 32.28 19.96
C ASN A 288 -8.20 30.97 19.44
N ILE A 289 -8.60 30.06 20.33
CA ILE A 289 -9.23 28.80 19.94
C ILE A 289 -10.63 29.07 19.36
N ASP A 290 -11.39 30.02 19.90
CA ASP A 290 -12.70 30.43 19.37
C ASP A 290 -12.58 30.94 17.92
N LYS A 291 -11.55 31.73 17.60
CA LYS A 291 -11.26 32.16 16.23
C LYS A 291 -10.99 30.97 15.30
N ALA A 292 -10.21 29.99 15.76
CA ALA A 292 -9.97 28.78 14.99
C ALA A 292 -11.25 27.98 14.73
N LEU A 293 -12.10 27.82 15.75
CA LEU A 293 -13.37 27.11 15.61
C LEU A 293 -14.41 27.87 14.79
N ALA A 294 -14.34 29.18 14.71
CA ALA A 294 -15.15 29.97 13.78
C ALA A 294 -14.81 29.69 12.32
N LEU A 295 -13.52 29.42 12.02
CA LEU A 295 -13.05 29.04 10.69
C LEU A 295 -13.30 27.54 10.40
N CYS A 296 -13.00 26.67 11.36
CA CYS A 296 -13.06 25.21 11.24
C CYS A 296 -13.87 24.59 12.41
N PRO A 297 -15.22 24.57 12.35
CA PRO A 297 -16.04 24.07 13.45
C PRO A 297 -15.86 22.59 13.79
N SER A 298 -15.33 21.79 12.85
CA SER A 298 -15.10 20.35 13.01
C SER A 298 -13.69 19.98 13.49
N LEU A 299 -12.85 20.95 13.90
CA LEU A 299 -11.51 20.69 14.40
C LEU A 299 -11.58 20.12 15.83
N ALA A 300 -11.54 18.77 15.96
CA ALA A 300 -11.70 18.08 17.25
C ALA A 300 -10.66 18.52 18.28
N GLN A 301 -9.39 18.68 17.87
CA GLN A 301 -8.30 19.11 18.73
C GLN A 301 -8.53 20.51 19.31
N ALA A 302 -9.04 21.44 18.48
CA ALA A 302 -9.39 22.77 18.97
C ALA A 302 -10.54 22.74 19.98
N ARG A 303 -11.55 21.89 19.77
CA ARG A 303 -12.64 21.70 20.77
C ARG A 303 -12.13 21.09 22.07
N ALA A 304 -11.24 20.12 21.99
CA ALA A 304 -10.61 19.53 23.17
C ALA A 304 -9.80 20.57 23.97
N ASP A 305 -9.00 21.38 23.28
CA ASP A 305 -8.24 22.46 23.91
C ASP A 305 -9.13 23.58 24.44
N ARG A 306 -10.26 23.86 23.75
CA ARG A 306 -11.28 24.78 24.29
C ARG A 306 -11.83 24.25 25.60
N GLY A 307 -12.19 22.98 25.66
CA GLY A 307 -12.62 22.31 26.89
C GLY A 307 -11.55 22.39 27.98
N ARG A 308 -10.26 22.19 27.63
CA ARG A 308 -9.14 22.33 28.56
C ARG A 308 -8.98 23.76 29.10
N ALA A 309 -9.17 24.78 28.26
CA ALA A 309 -9.15 26.18 28.68
C ALA A 309 -10.32 26.48 29.64
N LEU A 310 -11.53 26.02 29.30
CA LEU A 310 -12.73 26.19 30.11
C LEU A 310 -12.61 25.50 31.49
N LEU A 311 -12.00 24.30 31.55
CA LEU A 311 -11.69 23.62 32.81
C LEU A 311 -10.75 24.45 33.70
N ARG A 312 -9.73 25.09 33.13
CA ARG A 312 -8.83 25.99 33.89
C ARG A 312 -9.52 27.25 34.40
N MET A 313 -10.69 27.59 33.85
CA MET A 313 -11.51 28.72 34.25
C MET A 313 -12.70 28.31 35.14
N ASP A 314 -12.75 27.06 35.60
CA ASP A 314 -13.87 26.45 36.36
C ASP A 314 -15.21 26.47 35.61
N ARG A 315 -15.22 26.67 34.28
CA ARG A 315 -16.44 26.67 33.43
C ARG A 315 -16.75 25.24 32.98
N ASN A 316 -16.99 24.36 33.97
CA ASN A 316 -17.01 22.91 33.77
C ASN A 316 -18.17 22.42 32.88
N GLU A 317 -19.39 23.03 32.93
CA GLU A 317 -20.52 22.64 32.07
C GLU A 317 -20.24 22.93 30.57
N GLU A 318 -19.64 24.09 30.31
CA GLU A 318 -19.22 24.44 28.96
C GLU A 318 -18.12 23.54 28.44
N ALA A 319 -17.17 23.17 29.31
CA ALA A 319 -16.11 22.23 28.99
C ALA A 319 -16.70 20.85 28.58
N VAL A 320 -17.68 20.33 29.34
CA VAL A 320 -18.35 19.07 28.98
C VAL A 320 -19.04 19.16 27.62
N THR A 321 -19.70 20.30 27.33
CA THR A 321 -20.38 20.51 26.05
C THR A 321 -19.39 20.42 24.87
N ASP A 322 -18.25 21.11 24.96
CA ASP A 322 -17.25 21.10 23.91
C ASP A 322 -16.53 19.75 23.79
N LEU A 323 -16.19 19.14 24.91
CA LEU A 323 -15.51 17.85 24.92
C LEU A 323 -16.42 16.74 24.39
N ARG A 324 -17.73 16.78 24.66
CA ARG A 324 -18.70 15.87 24.02
C ARG A 324 -18.81 16.09 22.50
N ALA A 325 -18.68 17.33 22.05
CA ALA A 325 -18.63 17.62 20.63
C ALA A 325 -17.33 17.13 19.99
N ALA A 326 -16.19 17.24 20.70
CA ALA A 326 -14.92 16.69 20.26
C ALA A 326 -14.93 15.14 20.19
N GLU A 327 -15.51 14.48 21.20
CA GLU A 327 -15.67 13.03 21.27
C GLU A 327 -16.46 12.48 20.07
N LYS A 328 -17.54 13.16 19.66
CA LYS A 328 -18.31 12.75 18.46
C LYS A 328 -17.51 12.78 17.17
N ILE A 329 -16.49 13.65 17.08
CA ILE A 329 -15.63 13.77 15.91
C ILE A 329 -14.48 12.77 15.99
N SER A 330 -13.88 12.60 17.18
CA SER A 330 -12.71 11.78 17.43
C SER A 330 -12.90 10.90 18.68
N PRO A 331 -13.73 9.85 18.62
CA PRO A 331 -14.07 9.02 19.78
C PRO A 331 -12.91 8.15 20.27
N GLU A 332 -11.85 7.99 19.47
CA GLU A 332 -10.67 7.17 19.85
C GLU A 332 -9.52 8.04 20.38
N GLU A 333 -9.74 9.34 20.60
CA GLU A 333 -8.69 10.23 21.14
C GLU A 333 -8.67 10.20 22.67
N PRO A 334 -7.65 9.60 23.32
CA PRO A 334 -7.65 9.39 24.76
C PRO A 334 -7.73 10.70 25.57
N SER A 335 -7.09 11.77 25.09
CA SER A 335 -7.06 13.07 25.79
C SER A 335 -8.43 13.68 26.00
N ILE A 336 -9.37 13.44 25.08
CA ILE A 336 -10.77 13.92 25.17
C ILE A 336 -11.47 13.26 26.34
N HIS A 337 -11.38 11.93 26.46
CA HIS A 337 -12.00 11.16 27.55
C HIS A 337 -11.41 11.51 28.91
N PHE A 338 -10.08 11.72 28.96
CA PHE A 338 -9.42 12.18 30.19
C PHE A 338 -9.97 13.54 30.64
N LEU A 339 -10.08 14.52 29.74
CA LEU A 339 -10.62 15.86 30.02
C LEU A 339 -12.09 15.79 30.40
N LEU A 340 -12.92 14.98 29.72
CA LEU A 340 -14.31 14.75 30.08
C LEU A 340 -14.44 14.16 31.48
N GLY A 341 -13.62 13.17 31.82
CA GLY A 341 -13.58 12.59 33.16
C GLY A 341 -13.26 13.63 34.23
N GLN A 342 -12.33 14.55 33.95
CA GLN A 342 -12.01 15.67 34.86
C GLN A 342 -13.20 16.63 35.00
N ALA A 343 -13.80 17.09 33.88
CA ALA A 343 -14.91 18.02 33.88
C ALA A 343 -16.12 17.45 34.63
N LEU A 344 -16.49 16.21 34.36
CA LEU A 344 -17.63 15.53 35.02
C LEU A 344 -17.38 15.34 36.51
N ARG A 345 -16.14 15.07 36.94
CA ARG A 345 -15.77 14.98 38.36
C ARG A 345 -15.94 16.32 39.05
N SER A 346 -15.49 17.42 38.45
CA SER A 346 -15.64 18.76 38.97
C SER A 346 -17.13 19.18 39.12
N LEU A 347 -17.99 18.61 38.29
CA LEU A 347 -19.46 18.82 38.36
C LEU A 347 -20.18 17.89 39.36
N GLY A 348 -19.48 17.08 40.12
CA GLY A 348 -20.10 16.10 41.04
C GLY A 348 -20.81 14.94 40.33
N ARG A 349 -20.39 14.57 39.10
CA ARG A 349 -20.96 13.48 38.29
C ARG A 349 -19.97 12.29 38.23
N PRO A 350 -19.64 11.65 39.39
CA PRO A 350 -18.56 10.65 39.46
C PRO A 350 -18.82 9.36 38.66
N ALA A 351 -20.09 8.98 38.51
CA ALA A 351 -20.44 7.78 37.74
C ALA A 351 -20.09 7.96 36.25
N GLU A 352 -20.43 9.11 35.67
CA GLU A 352 -20.11 9.40 34.27
C GLU A 352 -18.61 9.64 34.09
N ALA A 353 -17.97 10.33 35.03
CA ALA A 353 -16.53 10.53 35.03
C ALA A 353 -15.78 9.19 35.02
N LYS A 354 -16.28 8.17 35.76
CA LYS A 354 -15.70 6.84 35.76
C LYS A 354 -15.77 6.19 34.39
N VAL A 355 -16.90 6.29 33.69
CA VAL A 355 -17.07 5.72 32.34
C VAL A 355 -16.00 6.30 31.40
N GLU A 356 -15.82 7.63 31.39
CA GLU A 356 -14.83 8.29 30.56
C GLU A 356 -13.38 7.86 30.91
N MET A 357 -13.07 7.73 32.18
CA MET A 357 -11.75 7.29 32.63
C MET A 357 -11.49 5.81 32.28
N ASP A 358 -12.52 4.96 32.29
CA ASP A 358 -12.39 3.56 31.87
C ASP A 358 -12.12 3.48 30.35
N ILE A 359 -12.78 4.32 29.53
CA ILE A 359 -12.52 4.43 28.09
C ILE A 359 -11.09 4.93 27.86
N PHE A 360 -10.67 6.00 28.52
CA PHE A 360 -9.31 6.53 28.46
C PHE A 360 -8.27 5.44 28.72
N THR A 361 -8.44 4.68 29.81
CA THR A 361 -7.53 3.62 30.22
C THR A 361 -7.44 2.53 29.14
N LYS A 362 -8.59 2.11 28.61
CA LYS A 362 -8.64 1.09 27.55
C LYS A 362 -7.97 1.57 26.25
N LEU A 363 -8.17 2.82 25.85
CA LEU A 363 -7.51 3.38 24.66
C LEU A 363 -6.00 3.45 24.83
N GLU A 364 -5.52 3.87 26.01
CA GLU A 364 -4.09 3.90 26.33
C GLU A 364 -3.47 2.48 26.35
N GLU A 365 -4.18 1.49 26.93
CA GLU A 365 -3.73 0.10 26.92
C GLU A 365 -3.62 -0.45 25.50
N ASN A 366 -4.62 -0.20 24.66
CA ASN A 366 -4.61 -0.61 23.25
C ASN A 366 -3.45 0.04 22.49
N ALA A 367 -3.19 1.32 22.70
CA ALA A 367 -2.08 2.04 22.07
C ALA A 367 -0.71 1.47 22.51
N ARG A 368 -0.55 1.15 23.80
CA ARG A 368 0.66 0.51 24.33
C ARG A 368 0.86 -0.90 23.77
N ALA A 369 -0.22 -1.70 23.72
CA ALA A 369 -0.18 -3.05 23.15
C ALA A 369 0.20 -3.01 21.65
N ALA A 370 -0.41 -2.13 20.86
CA ALA A 370 -0.07 -1.95 19.45
C ALA A 370 1.39 -1.51 19.24
N LYS A 371 1.91 -0.63 20.12
CA LYS A 371 3.33 -0.22 20.07
C LYS A 371 4.27 -1.36 20.42
N ALA A 372 3.94 -2.16 21.44
CA ALA A 372 4.74 -3.32 21.84
C ALA A 372 4.76 -4.39 20.75
N GLU A 373 3.63 -4.65 20.11
CA GLU A 373 3.54 -5.62 19.02
C GLU A 373 4.36 -5.16 17.79
N ARG A 374 4.29 -3.88 17.41
CA ARG A 374 5.15 -3.34 16.34
C ARG A 374 6.63 -3.47 16.66
N ALA A 375 7.03 -3.21 17.91
CA ALA A 375 8.42 -3.35 18.35
C ALA A 375 8.87 -4.81 18.26
N ARG A 376 8.01 -5.76 18.64
CA ARG A 376 8.28 -7.20 18.57
C ARG A 376 8.45 -7.65 17.12
N GLN A 377 7.55 -7.24 16.21
CA GLN A 377 7.64 -7.55 14.78
C GLN A 377 8.92 -7.02 14.15
N VAL A 378 9.37 -5.81 14.53
CA VAL A 378 10.64 -5.25 14.06
C VAL A 378 11.84 -6.09 14.54
N LEU A 379 11.81 -6.60 15.77
CA LEU A 379 12.87 -7.46 16.32
C LEU A 379 12.88 -8.83 15.64
N GLU A 380 11.73 -9.46 15.45
CA GLU A 380 11.59 -10.75 14.76
C GLU A 380 12.09 -10.66 13.31
N ASN A 381 11.74 -9.60 12.60
CA ASN A 381 12.24 -9.37 11.23
C ASN A 381 13.75 -9.15 11.17
N ARG A 382 14.37 -8.57 12.19
CA ARG A 382 15.84 -8.43 12.27
C ARG A 382 16.55 -9.75 12.53
N THR A 383 15.98 -10.64 13.32
CA THR A 383 16.58 -11.97 13.61
C THR A 383 16.49 -12.92 12.43
N VAL A 384 15.46 -12.76 11.57
CA VAL A 384 15.30 -13.56 10.33
C VAL A 384 16.23 -13.04 9.22
N ALA A 385 16.59 -11.76 9.24
CA ALA A 385 17.46 -11.14 8.22
C ALA A 385 18.97 -11.29 8.48
N SER A 386 19.38 -11.93 9.59
CA SER A 386 20.79 -12.26 9.84
C SER A 386 21.01 -13.72 9.46
N PRO A 387 21.59 -14.05 8.27
CA PRO A 387 22.09 -15.38 8.05
C PRO A 387 23.25 -15.60 9.04
N ASN A 388 23.20 -16.72 9.75
CA ASN A 388 24.32 -17.17 10.59
C ASN A 388 25.64 -17.14 9.79
N PRO A 389 26.75 -16.77 10.42
CA PRO A 389 28.05 -16.65 9.76
C PRO A 389 28.59 -17.98 9.25
#